data_c06949f555b43ac2f036a001fd985543
#
_entry.id   c06949f555b43ac2f036a001fd985543
#
_cell.length_a   1.000
_cell.length_b   1.000
_cell.length_c   1.000
_cell.angle_alpha   90.00
_cell.angle_beta   90.00
_cell.angle_gamma   90.00
#
_symmetry.space_group_name_H-M   'P 1'
#
loop_
_entity.id
_entity.type
_entity.pdbx_description
1 polymer ?
#
loop_
_entity_poly.entity_id
_entity_poly.type
_entity_poly.pdbx_seq_one_letter_code
_entity_poly.pdbx_strand_id
1 'polypeptide(L)'
;PAHYLLNDKEPMAIGPMDLQAYLFEHKYQQAEAMRNAKKVILEVAKEFEKMTGRKYDLFEEYRLDDAEIAVVCMNSTAGTTKDVVDSLREKGIKAGMLKVRVFRPFPAEEIAKSLSHLKAVAVLDKADSLNGAGGALFEDVVSGMYVNGNNVKALSYVYGIGGRDTTTKEIEQVYTDLQEVADSGKVENPYRYLGLRKE
;
A
#
# COMPACT_ATOMS: atom_id res chain seq x y z
N PRO A 1 -2.95 -8.67 33.59
CA PRO A 1 -2.20 -7.67 34.34
C PRO A 1 -0.93 -7.34 33.61
N ALA A 2 -0.64 -6.06 33.47
CA ALA A 2 0.56 -5.62 32.78
C ALA A 2 1.79 -5.97 33.61
N HIS A 3 2.63 -6.87 33.14
CA HIS A 3 3.88 -7.30 33.77
C HIS A 3 4.91 -6.16 33.93
N TYR A 4 4.62 -5.00 33.36
CA TYR A 4 5.48 -3.82 33.35
C TYR A 4 5.02 -2.70 34.29
N LEU A 5 4.06 -2.95 35.17
CA LEU A 5 3.73 -2.00 36.23
C LEU A 5 4.86 -1.95 37.26
N LEU A 6 5.07 -0.76 37.82
CA LEU A 6 6.11 -0.52 38.84
C LEU A 6 6.09 -1.61 39.93
N ASN A 7 7.19 -2.34 40.00
CA ASN A 7 7.42 -3.35 41.02
C ASN A 7 8.78 -3.07 41.67
N ASP A 8 8.79 -2.73 42.92
CA ASP A 8 9.98 -2.41 43.70
C ASP A 8 10.94 -3.61 43.90
N LYS A 9 10.41 -4.84 43.75
CA LYS A 9 11.20 -6.08 43.85
C LYS A 9 11.85 -6.46 42.54
N GLU A 10 11.29 -6.00 41.40
CA GLU A 10 11.78 -6.24 40.04
C GLU A 10 11.69 -4.94 39.25
N PRO A 11 12.56 -3.97 39.54
CA PRO A 11 12.49 -2.67 38.87
C PRO A 11 12.76 -2.80 37.39
N MET A 12 11.90 -2.18 36.58
CA MET A 12 12.02 -2.14 35.14
C MET A 12 12.13 -0.69 34.67
N ALA A 13 13.11 -0.40 33.86
CA ALA A 13 13.21 0.88 33.15
C ALA A 13 12.37 0.85 31.88
N ILE A 14 11.45 1.81 31.72
CA ILE A 14 10.65 1.98 30.50
C ILE A 14 11.07 3.30 29.86
N GLY A 15 11.43 3.27 28.56
CA GLY A 15 11.92 4.43 27.86
C GLY A 15 13.33 4.86 28.29
N PRO A 16 14.31 3.94 28.30
CA PRO A 16 15.68 4.29 28.63
C PRO A 16 16.26 5.27 27.60
N MET A 17 17.22 6.08 28.02
CA MET A 17 18.02 6.88 27.11
C MET A 17 19.00 5.97 26.37
N ASP A 18 18.79 5.81 25.09
CA ASP A 18 19.69 5.07 24.21
C ASP A 18 20.67 6.03 23.53
N LEU A 19 21.94 5.85 23.85
CA LEU A 19 23.04 6.58 23.22
C LEU A 19 23.73 5.70 22.16
N GLN A 20 24.76 6.25 21.54
CA GLN A 20 25.52 5.66 20.44
C GLN A 20 26.03 4.23 20.72
N ALA A 21 26.20 3.88 21.98
CA ALA A 21 26.71 2.55 22.35
C ALA A 21 25.71 1.41 22.10
N TYR A 22 24.38 1.67 22.15
CA TYR A 22 23.37 0.61 22.09
C TYR A 22 22.18 0.93 21.17
N LEU A 23 22.00 2.17 20.75
CA LEU A 23 20.85 2.56 19.93
C LEU A 23 20.76 1.75 18.64
N PHE A 24 21.90 1.47 18.01
CA PHE A 24 21.94 0.73 16.74
C PHE A 24 21.49 -0.72 16.91
N GLU A 25 21.95 -1.39 17.96
CA GLU A 25 21.54 -2.75 18.30
C GLU A 25 20.04 -2.82 18.65
N HIS A 26 19.52 -1.86 19.39
CA HIS A 26 18.08 -1.80 19.69
C HIS A 26 17.25 -1.56 18.43
N LYS A 27 17.72 -0.71 17.49
CA LYS A 27 17.07 -0.52 16.19
C LYS A 27 17.12 -1.79 15.34
N TYR A 28 18.20 -2.54 15.39
CA TYR A 28 18.29 -3.83 14.71
C TYR A 28 17.28 -4.84 15.29
N GLN A 29 17.20 -4.94 16.63
CA GLN A 29 16.19 -5.79 17.30
C GLN A 29 14.76 -5.39 16.93
N GLN A 30 14.46 -4.08 16.85
CA GLN A 30 13.16 -3.58 16.40
C GLN A 30 12.87 -4.02 14.96
N ALA A 31 13.85 -3.94 14.07
CA ALA A 31 13.71 -4.39 12.69
C ALA A 31 13.47 -5.90 12.57
N GLU A 32 14.17 -6.72 13.39
CA GLU A 32 13.93 -8.17 13.46
C GLU A 32 12.52 -8.49 13.98
N ALA A 33 12.08 -7.81 15.04
CA ALA A 33 10.73 -7.98 15.56
C ALA A 33 9.67 -7.63 14.50
N MET A 34 9.90 -6.57 13.71
CA MET A 34 9.01 -6.17 12.62
C MET A 34 8.98 -7.23 11.51
N ARG A 35 10.11 -7.81 11.11
CA ARG A 35 10.15 -8.94 10.15
C ARG A 35 9.36 -10.15 10.64
N ASN A 36 9.52 -10.51 11.91
CA ASN A 36 8.80 -11.63 12.52
C ASN A 36 7.30 -11.37 12.67
N ALA A 37 6.88 -10.11 12.84
CA ALA A 37 5.48 -9.74 12.97
C ALA A 37 4.63 -10.14 11.76
N LYS A 38 5.18 -10.17 10.55
CA LYS A 38 4.45 -10.57 9.33
C LYS A 38 3.83 -11.97 9.45
N LYS A 39 4.59 -12.94 9.98
CA LYS A 39 4.09 -14.29 10.21
C LYS A 39 2.96 -14.31 11.23
N VAL A 40 3.15 -13.60 12.34
CA VAL A 40 2.15 -13.52 13.42
C VAL A 40 0.85 -12.86 12.93
N ILE A 41 0.94 -11.81 12.12
CA ILE A 41 -0.23 -11.15 11.53
C ILE A 41 -1.06 -12.15 10.70
N LEU A 42 -0.41 -12.97 9.88
CA LEU A 42 -1.09 -13.99 9.07
C LEU A 42 -1.70 -15.11 9.91
N GLU A 43 -1.05 -15.51 10.99
CA GLU A 43 -1.58 -16.52 11.93
C GLU A 43 -2.83 -15.98 12.63
N VAL A 44 -2.78 -14.77 13.17
CA VAL A 44 -3.92 -14.10 13.82
C VAL A 44 -5.07 -13.86 12.82
N ALA A 45 -4.76 -13.50 11.58
CA ALA A 45 -5.77 -13.33 10.54
C ALA A 45 -6.54 -14.63 10.25
N LYS A 46 -5.85 -15.79 10.23
CA LYS A 46 -6.48 -17.11 10.09
C LYS A 46 -7.36 -17.49 11.29
N GLU A 47 -6.93 -17.15 12.50
CA GLU A 47 -7.76 -17.37 13.69
C GLU A 47 -9.02 -16.50 13.65
N PHE A 48 -8.88 -15.24 13.27
CA PHE A 48 -10.01 -14.33 13.12
C PHE A 48 -11.00 -14.80 12.04
N GLU A 49 -10.50 -15.35 10.93
CA GLU A 49 -11.34 -15.94 9.87
C GLU A 49 -12.16 -17.13 10.42
N LYS A 50 -11.54 -18.01 11.20
CA LYS A 50 -12.26 -19.12 11.84
C LYS A 50 -13.36 -18.67 12.78
N MET A 51 -13.15 -17.58 13.50
CA MET A 51 -14.12 -17.02 14.46
C MET A 51 -15.27 -16.26 13.80
N THR A 52 -15.03 -15.60 12.69
CA THR A 52 -15.96 -14.61 12.11
C THR A 52 -16.41 -14.90 10.69
N GLY A 53 -15.77 -15.84 10.01
CA GLY A 53 -15.97 -16.12 8.57
C GLY A 53 -15.39 -15.03 7.65
N ARG A 54 -14.74 -14.00 8.20
CA ARG A 54 -14.14 -12.89 7.42
C ARG A 54 -12.66 -13.11 7.20
N LYS A 55 -12.27 -13.23 5.94
CA LYS A 55 -10.86 -13.40 5.55
C LYS A 55 -10.13 -12.06 5.52
N TYR A 56 -8.99 -12.02 6.20
CA TYR A 56 -8.02 -10.92 6.13
C TYR A 56 -6.65 -11.47 5.73
N ASP A 57 -5.90 -10.62 5.01
CA ASP A 57 -4.55 -10.92 4.56
C ASP A 57 -3.71 -9.63 4.59
N LEU A 58 -2.48 -9.67 4.12
CA LEU A 58 -1.58 -8.52 4.02
C LEU A 58 -2.17 -7.41 3.13
N PHE A 59 -2.89 -7.81 2.10
CA PHE A 59 -3.64 -6.94 1.19
C PHE A 59 -4.88 -7.68 0.67
N GLU A 60 -5.71 -6.98 -0.08
CA GLU A 60 -6.87 -7.53 -0.78
C GLU A 60 -6.72 -7.26 -2.27
N GLU A 61 -6.86 -8.30 -3.07
CA GLU A 61 -6.94 -8.24 -4.52
C GLU A 61 -8.41 -8.19 -4.96
N TYR A 62 -8.71 -7.32 -5.89
CA TYR A 62 -10.03 -7.21 -6.48
C TYR A 62 -9.94 -7.23 -7.99
N ARG A 63 -10.47 -8.30 -8.62
CA ARG A 63 -10.40 -8.54 -10.07
C ARG A 63 -8.99 -8.37 -10.63
N LEU A 64 -7.97 -8.79 -9.87
CA LEU A 64 -6.57 -8.56 -10.22
C LEU A 64 -5.99 -9.68 -11.06
N ASP A 65 -6.50 -10.92 -10.95
CA ASP A 65 -5.92 -12.13 -11.55
C ASP A 65 -5.67 -12.02 -13.07
N ASP A 66 -6.58 -11.39 -13.81
CA ASP A 66 -6.51 -11.20 -15.27
C ASP A 66 -6.42 -9.74 -15.66
N ALA A 67 -6.13 -8.86 -14.71
CA ALA A 67 -6.02 -7.43 -14.97
C ALA A 67 -4.80 -7.11 -15.84
N GLU A 68 -4.93 -6.07 -16.65
CA GLU A 68 -3.81 -5.49 -17.40
C GLU A 68 -3.32 -4.19 -16.75
N ILE A 69 -4.20 -3.49 -16.06
CA ILE A 69 -3.93 -2.27 -15.31
C ILE A 69 -4.58 -2.34 -13.94
N ALA A 70 -3.95 -1.75 -12.93
CA ALA A 70 -4.51 -1.74 -11.58
C ALA A 70 -4.19 -0.47 -10.79
N VAL A 71 -5.05 -0.19 -9.81
CA VAL A 71 -4.82 0.82 -8.79
C VAL A 71 -4.42 0.14 -7.48
N VAL A 72 -3.37 0.65 -6.84
CA VAL A 72 -3.01 0.33 -5.46
C VAL A 72 -3.47 1.47 -4.56
N CYS A 73 -4.22 1.14 -3.53
CA CYS A 73 -4.73 2.13 -2.58
C CYS A 73 -4.87 1.56 -1.18
N MET A 74 -5.27 2.40 -0.24
CA MET A 74 -5.53 2.03 1.16
C MET A 74 -6.91 2.51 1.60
N ASN A 75 -7.41 1.93 2.70
CA ASN A 75 -8.59 2.38 3.43
C ASN A 75 -9.88 2.49 2.59
N SER A 76 -10.67 3.55 2.83
CA SER A 76 -12.01 3.73 2.25
C SER A 76 -12.02 3.93 0.73
N THR A 77 -10.98 4.50 0.16
CA THR A 77 -10.85 4.71 -1.29
C THR A 77 -11.00 3.41 -2.09
N ALA A 78 -10.63 2.27 -1.48
CA ALA A 78 -10.82 0.97 -2.10
C ALA A 78 -12.29 0.66 -2.44
N GLY A 79 -13.26 1.15 -1.66
CA GLY A 79 -14.69 1.02 -1.96
C GLY A 79 -15.04 1.69 -3.30
N THR A 80 -14.75 2.98 -3.40
CA THR A 80 -14.98 3.76 -4.64
C THR A 80 -14.22 3.16 -5.83
N THR A 81 -12.99 2.67 -5.60
CA THR A 81 -12.20 2.04 -6.66
C THR A 81 -12.83 0.74 -7.16
N LYS A 82 -13.43 -0.07 -6.29
CA LYS A 82 -14.16 -1.29 -6.70
C LYS A 82 -15.32 -0.99 -7.63
N ASP A 83 -16.13 0.03 -7.30
CA ASP A 83 -17.26 0.46 -8.13
C ASP A 83 -16.79 0.87 -9.54
N VAL A 84 -15.66 1.59 -9.60
CA VAL A 84 -15.04 1.98 -10.88
C VAL A 84 -14.50 0.77 -11.63
N VAL A 85 -13.81 -0.16 -10.96
CA VAL A 85 -13.32 -1.41 -11.57
C VAL A 85 -14.48 -2.19 -12.18
N ASP A 86 -15.61 -2.33 -11.48
CA ASP A 86 -16.77 -3.04 -12.00
C ASP A 86 -17.33 -2.37 -13.24
N SER A 87 -17.51 -1.03 -13.23
CA SER A 87 -17.94 -0.26 -14.39
C SER A 87 -17.01 -0.40 -15.60
N LEU A 88 -15.69 -0.42 -15.37
CA LEU A 88 -14.70 -0.60 -16.42
C LEU A 88 -14.72 -2.02 -16.99
N ARG A 89 -14.91 -3.03 -16.13
CA ARG A 89 -15.05 -4.43 -16.54
C ARG A 89 -16.28 -4.67 -17.38
N GLU A 90 -17.39 -4.01 -17.11
CA GLU A 90 -18.60 -4.04 -17.97
C GLU A 90 -18.33 -3.48 -19.36
N LYS A 91 -17.38 -2.54 -19.50
CA LYS A 91 -16.91 -1.98 -20.78
C LYS A 91 -15.81 -2.84 -21.42
N GLY A 92 -15.47 -4.01 -20.87
CA GLY A 92 -14.44 -4.93 -21.38
C GLY A 92 -13.00 -4.54 -21.04
N ILE A 93 -12.79 -3.56 -20.17
CA ILE A 93 -11.46 -3.13 -19.75
C ILE A 93 -10.97 -4.01 -18.60
N LYS A 94 -9.80 -4.61 -18.74
CA LYS A 94 -9.20 -5.48 -17.72
C LYS A 94 -8.54 -4.68 -16.60
N ALA A 95 -9.38 -3.99 -15.84
CA ALA A 95 -8.99 -3.23 -14.66
C ALA A 95 -9.01 -4.10 -13.39
N GLY A 96 -8.11 -3.84 -12.47
CA GLY A 96 -8.04 -4.48 -11.15
C GLY A 96 -7.63 -3.48 -10.06
N MET A 97 -7.68 -3.93 -8.82
CA MET A 97 -7.26 -3.13 -7.67
C MET A 97 -6.54 -4.00 -6.64
N LEU A 98 -5.54 -3.44 -5.97
CA LEU A 98 -4.89 -3.99 -4.79
C LEU A 98 -5.07 -3.01 -3.62
N LYS A 99 -5.72 -3.48 -2.55
CA LYS A 99 -5.88 -2.72 -1.31
C LYS A 99 -4.86 -3.18 -0.29
N VAL A 100 -3.87 -2.36 0.02
CA VAL A 100 -2.90 -2.64 1.09
C VAL A 100 -3.61 -2.57 2.44
N ARG A 101 -3.47 -3.60 3.26
CA ARG A 101 -4.00 -3.68 4.64
C ARG A 101 -2.90 -3.56 5.67
N VAL A 102 -1.77 -4.20 5.44
CA VAL A 102 -0.60 -4.16 6.32
C VAL A 102 0.45 -3.25 5.70
N PHE A 103 0.57 -2.04 6.25
CA PHE A 103 1.54 -1.06 5.77
C PHE A 103 2.94 -1.27 6.40
N ARG A 104 2.99 -1.81 7.63
CA ARG A 104 4.22 -2.20 8.33
C ARG A 104 3.99 -3.48 9.14
N PRO A 105 4.79 -4.53 8.93
CA PRO A 105 5.86 -4.66 7.93
C PRO A 105 5.32 -4.63 6.51
N PHE A 106 5.97 -3.90 5.61
CA PHE A 106 5.49 -3.79 4.23
C PHE A 106 5.68 -5.12 3.47
N PRO A 107 4.63 -5.69 2.86
CA PRO A 107 4.69 -6.97 2.16
C PRO A 107 5.23 -6.80 0.71
N ALA A 108 6.46 -6.33 0.60
CA ALA A 108 7.08 -5.91 -0.67
C ALA A 108 7.13 -7.04 -1.70
N GLU A 109 7.56 -8.24 -1.29
CA GLU A 109 7.67 -9.41 -2.17
C GLU A 109 6.31 -9.84 -2.70
N GLU A 110 5.32 -9.94 -1.81
CA GLU A 110 3.98 -10.39 -2.16
C GLU A 110 3.28 -9.38 -3.08
N ILE A 111 3.39 -8.09 -2.80
CA ILE A 111 2.83 -7.03 -3.65
C ILE A 111 3.54 -7.04 -5.02
N ALA A 112 4.87 -7.10 -5.06
CA ALA A 112 5.61 -7.15 -6.30
C ALA A 112 5.18 -8.35 -7.17
N LYS A 113 4.97 -9.51 -6.54
CA LYS A 113 4.49 -10.72 -7.23
C LYS A 113 3.06 -10.53 -7.77
N SER A 114 2.14 -10.01 -6.97
CA SER A 114 0.75 -9.79 -7.37
C SER A 114 0.61 -8.80 -8.52
N LEU A 115 1.51 -7.82 -8.61
CA LEU A 115 1.49 -6.81 -9.67
C LEU A 115 2.32 -7.18 -10.91
N SER A 116 3.07 -8.29 -10.90
CA SER A 116 4.11 -8.59 -11.92
C SER A 116 3.58 -8.82 -13.33
N HIS A 117 2.32 -9.22 -13.47
CA HIS A 117 1.67 -9.51 -14.76
C HIS A 117 1.03 -8.28 -15.41
N LEU A 118 0.94 -7.17 -14.69
CA LEU A 118 0.32 -5.93 -15.16
C LEU A 118 1.19 -5.21 -16.20
N LYS A 119 0.56 -4.41 -17.04
CA LYS A 119 1.23 -3.47 -17.95
C LYS A 119 1.55 -2.15 -17.24
N ALA A 120 0.63 -1.67 -16.41
CA ALA A 120 0.80 -0.44 -15.63
C ALA A 120 0.02 -0.48 -14.30
N VAL A 121 0.54 0.24 -13.31
CA VAL A 121 -0.07 0.40 -11.99
C VAL A 121 -0.08 1.87 -11.56
N ALA A 122 -1.13 2.31 -10.89
CA ALA A 122 -1.15 3.61 -10.23
C ALA A 122 -1.27 3.41 -8.72
N VAL A 123 -0.51 4.19 -7.96
CA VAL A 123 -0.58 4.19 -6.50
C VAL A 123 -1.20 5.48 -6.02
N LEU A 124 -2.23 5.37 -5.20
CA LEU A 124 -2.97 6.49 -4.65
C LEU A 124 -2.56 6.75 -3.20
N ASP A 125 -2.03 7.94 -2.94
CA ASP A 125 -1.55 8.39 -1.63
C ASP A 125 -2.35 9.59 -1.10
N LYS A 126 -2.82 9.50 0.15
CA LYS A 126 -3.31 10.68 0.91
C LYS A 126 -2.19 11.40 1.68
N ALA A 127 -0.98 11.25 1.20
CA ALA A 127 0.20 11.88 1.74
C ALA A 127 1.09 12.37 0.59
N ASP A 128 1.75 13.48 0.82
CA ASP A 128 2.70 14.07 -0.12
C ASP A 128 4.11 13.95 0.43
N SER A 129 5.03 13.41 -0.38
CA SER A 129 6.45 13.34 -0.06
C SER A 129 7.15 14.50 -0.75
N LEU A 130 7.18 15.67 -0.13
CA LEU A 130 7.64 16.93 -0.73
C LEU A 130 9.03 16.87 -1.39
N ASN A 131 9.86 15.93 -1.01
CA ASN A 131 11.19 15.69 -1.58
C ASN A 131 11.33 14.31 -2.27
N GLY A 132 10.25 13.52 -2.33
CA GLY A 132 10.25 12.19 -2.92
C GLY A 132 9.89 12.20 -4.39
N ALA A 133 9.97 11.04 -5.00
CA ALA A 133 9.55 10.80 -6.39
C ALA A 133 8.05 10.45 -6.51
N GLY A 134 7.33 10.48 -5.41
CA GLY A 134 5.91 10.13 -5.30
C GLY A 134 5.45 10.17 -3.86
N GLY A 135 4.24 9.72 -3.57
CA GLY A 135 3.73 9.57 -2.22
C GLY A 135 4.39 8.40 -1.47
N ALA A 136 4.25 8.34 -0.14
CA ALA A 136 4.92 7.35 0.71
C ALA A 136 4.56 5.90 0.35
N LEU A 137 3.30 5.62 0.03
CA LEU A 137 2.89 4.28 -0.42
C LEU A 137 3.49 3.95 -1.79
N PHE A 138 3.54 4.93 -2.70
CA PHE A 138 4.17 4.75 -4.01
C PHE A 138 5.64 4.38 -3.88
N GLU A 139 6.40 5.08 -3.02
CA GLU A 139 7.81 4.80 -2.79
C GLU A 139 8.03 3.38 -2.27
N ASP A 140 7.22 2.92 -1.31
CA ASP A 140 7.27 1.54 -0.79
C ASP A 140 6.93 0.50 -1.87
N VAL A 141 5.88 0.75 -2.67
CA VAL A 141 5.45 -0.17 -3.75
C VAL A 141 6.53 -0.27 -4.82
N VAL A 142 7.02 0.85 -5.32
CA VAL A 142 8.03 0.87 -6.39
C VAL A 142 9.37 0.31 -5.92
N SER A 143 9.79 0.64 -4.69
CA SER A 143 10.97 0.05 -4.08
C SER A 143 10.82 -1.47 -3.95
N GLY A 144 9.66 -1.92 -3.46
CA GLY A 144 9.34 -3.35 -3.38
C GLY A 144 9.36 -4.04 -4.74
N MET A 145 8.77 -3.42 -5.76
CA MET A 145 8.80 -3.92 -7.14
C MET A 145 10.24 -4.02 -7.67
N TYR A 146 11.03 -2.97 -7.51
CA TYR A 146 12.40 -2.91 -8.01
C TYR A 146 13.30 -4.01 -7.41
N VAL A 147 13.30 -4.16 -6.08
CA VAL A 147 14.15 -5.16 -5.40
C VAL A 147 13.72 -6.60 -5.70
N ASN A 148 12.49 -6.81 -6.16
CA ASN A 148 11.97 -8.12 -6.57
C ASN A 148 11.94 -8.31 -8.11
N GLY A 149 12.61 -7.44 -8.86
CA GLY A 149 12.77 -7.58 -10.32
C GLY A 149 11.50 -7.31 -11.13
N ASN A 150 10.50 -6.65 -10.55
CA ASN A 150 9.27 -6.27 -11.24
C ASN A 150 9.46 -4.90 -11.92
N ASN A 151 9.27 -4.85 -13.26
CA ASN A 151 9.49 -3.67 -14.10
C ASN A 151 8.18 -3.04 -14.61
N VAL A 152 7.04 -3.34 -14.01
CA VAL A 152 5.73 -2.76 -14.37
C VAL A 152 5.79 -1.24 -14.25
N LYS A 153 5.21 -0.53 -15.22
CA LYS A 153 5.18 0.93 -15.23
C LYS A 153 4.29 1.45 -14.10
N ALA A 154 4.76 2.47 -13.38
CA ALA A 154 4.07 2.98 -12.21
C ALA A 154 3.81 4.49 -12.28
N LEU A 155 2.61 4.91 -11.85
CA LEU A 155 2.20 6.30 -11.65
C LEU A 155 1.91 6.54 -10.16
N SER A 156 2.30 7.70 -9.65
CA SER A 156 1.96 8.18 -8.31
C SER A 156 0.88 9.25 -8.38
N TYR A 157 -0.16 9.11 -7.57
CA TYR A 157 -1.18 10.12 -7.40
C TYR A 157 -1.31 10.55 -5.95
N VAL A 158 -1.07 11.82 -5.68
CA VAL A 158 -1.43 12.46 -4.41
C VAL A 158 -2.87 12.94 -4.51
N TYR A 159 -3.69 12.58 -3.54
CA TYR A 159 -5.12 12.90 -3.53
C TYR A 159 -5.67 13.10 -2.13
N GLY A 160 -6.86 13.69 -2.02
CA GLY A 160 -7.64 13.71 -0.78
C GLY A 160 -6.99 14.42 0.41
N ILE A 161 -5.94 15.21 0.20
CA ILE A 161 -5.27 15.98 1.26
C ILE A 161 -6.26 16.99 1.84
N GLY A 162 -6.22 17.14 3.16
CA GLY A 162 -7.15 18.01 3.89
C GLY A 162 -8.58 17.47 3.97
N GLY A 163 -8.78 16.17 3.71
CA GLY A 163 -10.11 15.54 3.76
C GLY A 163 -10.97 15.76 2.51
N ARG A 164 -10.36 16.20 1.39
CA ARG A 164 -11.12 16.33 0.14
C ARG A 164 -11.61 14.96 -0.33
N ASP A 165 -12.90 14.88 -0.65
CA ASP A 165 -13.52 13.69 -1.19
C ASP A 165 -12.95 13.36 -2.58
N THR A 166 -12.92 12.06 -2.88
CA THR A 166 -12.49 11.53 -4.17
C THR A 166 -13.66 10.87 -4.85
N THR A 167 -13.97 11.30 -6.05
CA THR A 167 -15.10 10.86 -6.84
C THR A 167 -14.76 9.66 -7.73
N THR A 168 -15.79 8.93 -8.17
CA THR A 168 -15.62 7.87 -9.19
C THR A 168 -15.01 8.38 -10.47
N LYS A 169 -15.37 9.61 -10.91
CA LYS A 169 -14.79 10.24 -12.11
C LYS A 169 -13.29 10.47 -12.00
N GLU A 170 -12.82 10.88 -10.83
CA GLU A 170 -11.40 11.05 -10.58
C GLU A 170 -10.65 9.71 -10.62
N ILE A 171 -11.24 8.66 -10.04
CA ILE A 171 -10.65 7.30 -10.14
C ILE A 171 -10.72 6.77 -11.58
N GLU A 172 -11.79 7.00 -12.33
CA GLU A 172 -11.88 6.66 -13.76
C GLU A 172 -10.77 7.35 -14.56
N GLN A 173 -10.44 8.61 -14.26
CA GLN A 173 -9.33 9.31 -14.89
C GLN A 173 -7.98 8.61 -14.65
N VAL A 174 -7.74 8.11 -13.43
CA VAL A 174 -6.52 7.32 -13.13
C VAL A 174 -6.44 6.09 -14.03
N TYR A 175 -7.53 5.36 -14.23
CA TYR A 175 -7.54 4.20 -15.12
C TYR A 175 -7.37 4.58 -16.60
N THR A 176 -7.91 5.73 -17.04
CA THR A 176 -7.67 6.26 -18.38
C THR A 176 -6.18 6.52 -18.61
N ASP A 177 -5.54 7.20 -17.68
CA ASP A 177 -4.10 7.47 -17.71
C ASP A 177 -3.27 6.16 -17.70
N LEU A 178 -3.72 5.15 -16.95
CA LEU A 178 -3.08 3.82 -16.95
C LEU A 178 -3.20 3.10 -18.29
N GLN A 179 -4.34 3.23 -18.99
CA GLN A 179 -4.49 2.67 -20.34
C GLN A 179 -3.52 3.33 -21.33
N GLU A 180 -3.38 4.65 -21.29
CA GLU A 180 -2.42 5.37 -22.11
C GLU A 180 -0.98 4.89 -21.86
N VAL A 181 -0.61 4.67 -20.59
CA VAL A 181 0.71 4.10 -20.24
C VAL A 181 0.84 2.66 -20.71
N ALA A 182 -0.21 1.84 -20.56
CA ALA A 182 -0.19 0.44 -20.98
C ALA A 182 -0.05 0.30 -22.51
N ASP A 183 -0.68 1.19 -23.27
CA ASP A 183 -0.66 1.18 -24.73
C ASP A 183 0.64 1.77 -25.30
N SER A 184 1.13 2.86 -24.73
CA SER A 184 2.33 3.54 -25.21
C SER A 184 3.64 2.96 -24.67
N GLY A 185 3.61 2.26 -23.52
CA GLY A 185 4.79 1.82 -22.78
C GLY A 185 5.60 2.97 -22.17
N LYS A 186 5.11 4.21 -22.22
CA LYS A 186 5.81 5.41 -21.73
C LYS A 186 5.11 5.96 -20.51
N VAL A 187 5.91 6.43 -19.55
CA VAL A 187 5.44 7.17 -18.38
C VAL A 187 5.86 8.62 -18.52
N GLU A 188 4.87 9.49 -18.74
CA GLU A 188 5.07 10.93 -18.71
C GLU A 188 4.46 11.49 -17.41
N ASN A 189 5.19 12.38 -16.74
CA ASN A 189 4.76 12.97 -15.45
C ASN A 189 4.30 11.89 -14.44
N PRO A 190 5.22 11.06 -13.94
CA PRO A 190 4.86 9.94 -13.04
C PRO A 190 4.26 10.38 -11.71
N TYR A 191 4.49 11.63 -11.28
CA TYR A 191 4.01 12.20 -10.04
C TYR A 191 2.90 13.23 -10.30
N ARG A 192 1.68 12.88 -9.91
CA ARG A 192 0.47 13.62 -10.27
C ARG A 192 -0.37 13.96 -9.04
N TYR A 193 -1.19 14.98 -9.17
CA TYR A 193 -2.18 15.36 -8.16
C TYR A 193 -3.59 15.16 -8.72
N LEU A 194 -4.43 14.44 -7.97
CA LEU A 194 -5.80 14.15 -8.34
C LEU A 194 -6.76 15.08 -7.59
N GLY A 195 -7.70 15.68 -8.31
CA GLY A 195 -8.72 16.54 -7.72
C GLY A 195 -8.24 17.95 -7.38
N LEU A 196 -7.11 18.43 -7.94
CA LEU A 196 -6.75 19.84 -7.84
C LEU A 196 -7.77 20.70 -8.59
N ARG A 197 -8.18 21.82 -7.97
CA ARG A 197 -8.92 22.87 -8.67
C ARG A 197 -7.96 23.55 -9.64
N LYS A 198 -8.33 23.61 -10.90
CA LYS A 198 -7.67 24.50 -11.88
C LYS A 198 -8.27 25.88 -11.66
N GLU A 199 -7.43 26.88 -11.43
CA GLU A 199 -7.85 28.28 -11.43
C GLU A 199 -8.30 28.70 -12.82
#